data_76845422dc471359e3ef797eaf844bdd
#
_entry.id   76845422dc471359e3ef797eaf844bdd
#
_cell.length_a   1.000
_cell.length_b   1.000
_cell.length_c   1.000
_cell.angle_alpha   90.00
_cell.angle_beta   90.00
_cell.angle_gamma   90.00
#
_symmetry.space_group_name_H-M   'P 1'
#
loop_
_entity.id
_entity.type
_entity.pdbx_description
1 polymer ?
#
loop_
_entity_poly.entity_id
_entity_poly.type
_entity_poly.pdbx_seq_one_letter_code
_entity_poly.pdbx_strand_id
1 'polypeptide(L)'
;MKKALKITFLGVLGLVVVAAALVWMEFGALANGASSCRKLDDGLYYMEYRGDDGFRELMARGGCADVSSIATYVAEFLSKGHFKPEKIDPPVKTVGCSTLAVSTPDGGRMMARNFDYPYGTALVVHTVPDEGYETITTFSTDFFGFGDDFKPEGFANQYKALAGIFMALDGLNEKGLAVACLCAGDTEFTHQKSDKPDLTSTTSIQYLLKNAADVDEAISLLDGIDMNTDPGSAYHFAMADASDKSIVVEYVDNEMIVTETPFVTNHYLCEAKFQVGLSEYDHRHETLMAQYDSLGGVMNTQQLTEVIQSVAQKSEKEDFIGGTLWTMVMDLTHPSVTYYSRRHFDKPFHFEFSRK
;
A
#
# COMPACT_ATOMS: atom_id res chain seq x y z
N MET A 1 -7.95 -60.63 -14.94
CA MET A 1 -6.87 -59.67 -14.73
C MET A 1 -7.11 -58.28 -15.37
N LYS A 2 -7.25 -58.15 -16.71
CA LYS A 2 -7.39 -56.84 -17.39
C LYS A 2 -8.57 -55.96 -16.91
N LYS A 3 -9.72 -56.55 -16.51
CA LYS A 3 -10.91 -55.85 -16.03
C LYS A 3 -10.72 -55.30 -14.60
N ALA A 4 -10.10 -56.07 -13.69
CA ALA A 4 -9.77 -55.66 -12.34
C ALA A 4 -8.73 -54.50 -12.38
N LEU A 5 -7.69 -54.62 -13.22
CA LEU A 5 -6.68 -53.57 -13.39
C LEU A 5 -7.28 -52.21 -13.89
N LYS A 6 -8.26 -52.29 -14.82
CA LYS A 6 -8.99 -51.10 -15.28
C LYS A 6 -9.83 -50.45 -14.17
N ILE A 7 -10.50 -51.25 -13.34
CA ILE A 7 -11.32 -50.73 -12.24
C ILE A 7 -10.41 -50.07 -11.19
N THR A 8 -9.27 -50.71 -10.84
CA THR A 8 -8.29 -50.14 -9.91
C THR A 8 -7.70 -48.85 -10.46
N PHE A 9 -7.35 -48.80 -11.75
CA PHE A 9 -6.82 -47.59 -12.41
C PHE A 9 -7.83 -46.45 -12.41
N LEU A 10 -9.10 -46.69 -12.74
CA LEU A 10 -10.17 -45.68 -12.70
C LEU A 10 -10.44 -45.22 -11.28
N GLY A 11 -10.37 -46.06 -10.28
CA GLY A 11 -10.47 -45.71 -8.87
C GLY A 11 -9.36 -44.78 -8.40
N VAL A 12 -8.10 -45.13 -8.73
CA VAL A 12 -6.92 -44.29 -8.40
C VAL A 12 -7.00 -42.94 -9.14
N LEU A 13 -7.35 -42.92 -10.43
CA LEU A 13 -7.53 -41.69 -11.18
C LEU A 13 -8.62 -40.82 -10.55
N GLY A 14 -9.75 -41.40 -10.15
CA GLY A 14 -10.82 -40.67 -9.45
C GLY A 14 -10.35 -40.02 -8.14
N LEU A 15 -9.56 -40.76 -7.33
CA LEU A 15 -8.98 -40.22 -6.10
C LEU A 15 -7.98 -39.09 -6.37
N VAL A 16 -7.16 -39.19 -7.39
CA VAL A 16 -6.21 -38.14 -7.78
C VAL A 16 -6.96 -36.88 -8.24
N VAL A 17 -8.03 -37.03 -9.03
CA VAL A 17 -8.86 -35.90 -9.46
C VAL A 17 -9.53 -35.23 -8.27
N VAL A 18 -10.09 -35.98 -7.32
CA VAL A 18 -10.69 -35.44 -6.10
C VAL A 18 -9.64 -34.71 -5.25
N ALA A 19 -8.46 -35.31 -5.04
CA ALA A 19 -7.39 -34.67 -4.30
C ALA A 19 -6.91 -33.36 -4.97
N ALA A 20 -6.76 -33.36 -6.30
CA ALA A 20 -6.41 -32.17 -7.06
C ALA A 20 -7.48 -31.09 -6.96
N ALA A 21 -8.77 -31.46 -6.99
CA ALA A 21 -9.88 -30.52 -6.82
C ALA A 21 -9.88 -29.91 -5.41
N LEU A 22 -9.63 -30.69 -4.37
CA LEU A 22 -9.54 -30.19 -2.99
C LEU A 22 -8.38 -29.22 -2.83
N VAL A 23 -7.20 -29.54 -3.34
CA VAL A 23 -6.04 -28.63 -3.36
C VAL A 23 -6.34 -27.36 -4.13
N TRP A 24 -7.03 -27.48 -5.28
CA TRP A 24 -7.43 -26.29 -6.05
C TRP A 24 -8.46 -25.43 -5.33
N MET A 25 -9.42 -26.02 -4.64
CA MET A 25 -10.37 -25.28 -3.82
C MET A 25 -9.69 -24.50 -2.68
N GLU A 26 -8.63 -25.05 -2.12
CA GLU A 26 -7.91 -24.43 -1.01
C GLU A 26 -6.91 -23.35 -1.47
N PHE A 27 -6.15 -23.62 -2.54
CA PHE A 27 -5.03 -22.78 -3.00
C PHE A 27 -5.29 -22.07 -4.34
N GLY A 28 -6.42 -22.32 -5.01
CA GLY A 28 -6.66 -21.84 -6.37
C GLY A 28 -6.64 -20.34 -6.49
N ALA A 29 -7.26 -19.60 -5.57
CA ALA A 29 -7.23 -18.14 -5.56
C ALA A 29 -5.80 -17.60 -5.41
N LEU A 30 -5.03 -18.17 -4.47
CA LEU A 30 -3.62 -17.80 -4.25
C LEU A 30 -2.75 -18.12 -5.49
N ALA A 31 -2.94 -19.31 -6.09
CA ALA A 31 -2.20 -19.71 -7.29
C ALA A 31 -2.53 -18.81 -8.49
N ASN A 32 -3.79 -18.42 -8.67
CA ASN A 32 -4.21 -17.49 -9.71
C ASN A 32 -3.61 -16.09 -9.47
N GLY A 33 -3.69 -15.59 -8.24
CA GLY A 33 -3.08 -14.31 -7.86
C GLY A 33 -1.58 -14.28 -8.14
N ALA A 34 -0.84 -15.31 -7.66
CA ALA A 34 0.59 -15.45 -7.96
C ALA A 34 0.87 -15.46 -9.47
N SER A 35 0.10 -16.25 -10.24
CA SER A 35 0.27 -16.39 -11.70
C SER A 35 -0.08 -15.12 -12.47
N SER A 36 -0.88 -14.20 -11.90
CA SER A 36 -1.21 -12.91 -12.50
C SER A 36 -0.05 -11.92 -12.44
N CYS A 37 0.92 -12.17 -11.53
CA CYS A 37 2.04 -11.27 -11.31
C CYS A 37 2.91 -11.17 -12.56
N ARG A 38 3.09 -9.93 -13.06
CA ARG A 38 3.87 -9.63 -14.25
C ARG A 38 4.71 -8.37 -14.10
N LYS A 39 5.84 -8.35 -14.76
CA LYS A 39 6.68 -7.16 -14.89
C LYS A 39 6.03 -6.16 -15.85
N LEU A 40 5.91 -4.91 -15.45
CA LEU A 40 5.44 -3.80 -16.28
C LEU A 40 6.60 -2.98 -16.80
N ASP A 41 7.59 -2.71 -15.94
CA ASP A 41 8.80 -1.96 -16.25
C ASP A 41 9.96 -2.41 -15.36
N ASP A 42 11.13 -1.81 -15.52
CA ASP A 42 12.23 -2.07 -14.59
C ASP A 42 11.87 -1.57 -13.18
N GLY A 43 11.90 -2.50 -12.22
CA GLY A 43 11.49 -2.24 -10.85
C GLY A 43 9.99 -2.00 -10.63
N LEU A 44 9.12 -2.29 -11.60
CA LEU A 44 7.66 -2.19 -11.46
C LEU A 44 6.97 -3.48 -11.88
N TYR A 45 6.19 -4.04 -10.95
CA TYR A 45 5.39 -5.24 -11.15
C TYR A 45 3.91 -4.96 -10.83
N TYR A 46 3.04 -5.76 -11.41
CA TYR A 46 1.60 -5.75 -11.17
C TYR A 46 1.11 -7.14 -10.84
N MET A 47 0.21 -7.24 -9.88
CA MET A 47 -0.45 -8.47 -9.49
C MET A 47 -1.94 -8.20 -9.25
N GLU A 48 -2.80 -9.10 -9.69
CA GLU A 48 -4.23 -9.07 -9.40
C GLU A 48 -4.59 -10.26 -8.50
N TYR A 49 -5.26 -9.98 -7.39
CA TYR A 49 -5.75 -11.00 -6.47
C TYR A 49 -7.28 -10.91 -6.36
N ARG A 50 -7.95 -12.07 -6.48
CA ARG A 50 -9.41 -12.18 -6.35
C ARG A 50 -9.73 -13.29 -5.36
N GLY A 51 -10.55 -12.97 -4.35
CA GLY A 51 -11.01 -13.91 -3.34
C GLY A 51 -10.84 -13.44 -1.91
N ASP A 52 -11.03 -14.35 -0.94
CA ASP A 52 -10.79 -14.07 0.48
C ASP A 52 -9.32 -13.65 0.70
N ASP A 53 -9.13 -12.45 1.19
CA ASP A 53 -7.83 -11.87 1.45
C ASP A 53 -7.35 -12.06 2.90
N GLY A 54 -8.11 -12.77 3.73
CA GLY A 54 -7.78 -13.08 5.11
C GLY A 54 -7.83 -11.91 6.09
N PHE A 55 -8.15 -10.69 5.64
CA PHE A 55 -8.08 -9.51 6.51
C PHE A 55 -9.11 -9.54 7.65
N ARG A 56 -10.30 -10.08 7.39
CA ARG A 56 -11.31 -10.28 8.44
C ARG A 56 -10.83 -11.23 9.54
N GLU A 57 -10.14 -12.30 9.17
CA GLU A 57 -9.58 -13.24 10.13
C GLU A 57 -8.42 -12.62 10.91
N LEU A 58 -7.55 -11.82 10.26
CA LEU A 58 -6.51 -11.04 10.91
C LEU A 58 -7.10 -10.16 12.03
N MET A 59 -8.11 -9.38 11.73
CA MET A 59 -8.79 -8.51 12.70
C MET A 59 -9.48 -9.30 13.81
N ALA A 60 -10.13 -10.42 13.49
CA ALA A 60 -10.77 -11.28 14.50
C ALA A 60 -9.77 -11.94 15.47
N ARG A 61 -8.50 -12.08 15.06
CA ARG A 61 -7.41 -12.59 15.92
C ARG A 61 -6.73 -11.50 16.76
N GLY A 62 -7.18 -10.23 16.66
CA GLY A 62 -6.61 -9.08 17.37
C GLY A 62 -5.58 -8.31 16.56
N GLY A 63 -5.45 -8.56 15.27
CA GLY A 63 -4.54 -7.84 14.38
C GLY A 63 -3.06 -8.23 14.52
N CYS A 64 -2.17 -7.31 14.21
CA CYS A 64 -0.71 -7.48 14.28
C CYS A 64 -0.03 -6.18 14.72
N ALA A 65 0.71 -6.23 15.84
CA ALA A 65 1.38 -5.06 16.43
C ALA A 65 2.78 -4.77 15.82
N ASP A 66 3.36 -5.70 15.06
CA ASP A 66 4.71 -5.56 14.51
C ASP A 66 4.89 -6.35 13.20
N VAL A 67 5.99 -6.09 12.49
CA VAL A 67 6.31 -6.76 11.22
C VAL A 67 6.47 -8.27 11.40
N SER A 68 6.96 -8.74 12.54
CA SER A 68 7.13 -10.18 12.78
C SER A 68 5.79 -10.90 12.93
N SER A 69 4.83 -10.29 13.60
CA SER A 69 3.48 -10.84 13.78
C SER A 69 2.71 -10.85 12.45
N ILE A 70 2.80 -9.78 11.64
CA ILE A 70 2.17 -9.78 10.31
C ILE A 70 2.83 -10.81 9.38
N ALA A 71 4.17 -10.93 9.39
CA ALA A 71 4.86 -11.92 8.58
C ALA A 71 4.46 -13.36 8.96
N THR A 72 4.27 -13.63 10.26
CA THR A 72 3.76 -14.91 10.75
C THR A 72 2.36 -15.18 10.24
N TYR A 73 1.46 -14.20 10.38
CA TYR A 73 0.08 -14.34 9.89
C TYR A 73 0.04 -14.57 8.37
N VAL A 74 0.78 -13.77 7.59
CA VAL A 74 0.86 -13.90 6.13
C VAL A 74 1.36 -15.30 5.73
N ALA A 75 2.40 -15.79 6.39
CA ALA A 75 2.92 -17.13 6.10
C ALA A 75 1.92 -18.23 6.44
N GLU A 76 1.20 -18.12 7.57
CA GLU A 76 0.11 -19.03 7.93
C GLU A 76 -1.02 -18.99 6.88
N PHE A 77 -1.46 -17.81 6.49
CA PHE A 77 -2.51 -17.63 5.47
C PHE A 77 -2.12 -18.22 4.12
N LEU A 78 -0.94 -17.86 3.61
CA LEU A 78 -0.45 -18.34 2.31
C LEU A 78 -0.20 -19.85 2.31
N SER A 79 0.22 -20.43 3.43
CA SER A 79 0.44 -21.88 3.56
C SER A 79 -0.78 -22.64 4.07
N LYS A 80 -1.92 -21.97 4.31
CA LYS A 80 -3.11 -22.57 4.93
C LYS A 80 -2.78 -23.26 6.27
N GLY A 81 -1.90 -22.63 7.06
CA GLY A 81 -1.49 -23.12 8.39
C GLY A 81 -0.38 -24.17 8.38
N HIS A 82 0.13 -24.57 7.21
CA HIS A 82 1.17 -25.60 7.12
C HIS A 82 2.58 -25.11 7.42
N PHE A 83 2.81 -23.78 7.46
CA PHE A 83 4.13 -23.21 7.71
C PHE A 83 4.02 -22.02 8.67
N LYS A 84 4.93 -21.99 9.66
CA LYS A 84 5.16 -20.86 10.56
C LYS A 84 6.61 -20.41 10.41
N PRO A 85 6.87 -19.17 10.02
CA PRO A 85 8.23 -18.66 9.90
C PRO A 85 8.88 -18.47 11.28
N GLU A 86 10.19 -18.44 11.31
CA GLU A 86 10.94 -17.88 12.43
C GLU A 86 10.73 -16.36 12.48
N LYS A 87 10.99 -15.75 13.66
CA LYS A 87 10.86 -14.31 13.84
C LYS A 87 11.68 -13.55 12.78
N ILE A 88 11.04 -12.60 12.12
CA ILE A 88 11.66 -11.72 11.13
C ILE A 88 11.91 -10.37 11.81
N ASP A 89 13.15 -9.90 11.77
CA ASP A 89 13.50 -8.54 12.18
C ASP A 89 13.77 -7.71 10.90
N PRO A 90 12.82 -6.89 10.45
CA PRO A 90 12.99 -6.10 9.23
C PRO A 90 14.04 -5.01 9.43
N PRO A 91 14.77 -4.64 8.36
CA PRO A 91 15.69 -3.52 8.43
C PRO A 91 14.93 -2.21 8.60
N VAL A 92 15.44 -1.32 9.46
CA VAL A 92 14.97 0.06 9.55
C VAL A 92 15.37 0.80 8.28
N LYS A 93 14.40 1.43 7.61
CA LYS A 93 14.64 2.14 6.34
C LYS A 93 13.97 3.52 6.39
N THR A 94 14.73 4.55 6.05
CA THR A 94 14.21 5.92 5.90
C THR A 94 13.75 6.12 4.47
N VAL A 95 12.55 6.64 4.28
CA VAL A 95 11.93 6.93 2.99
C VAL A 95 11.57 8.41 2.89
N GLY A 96 11.68 8.97 1.69
CA GLY A 96 11.13 10.27 1.35
C GLY A 96 9.76 10.13 0.69
N CYS A 97 8.92 11.14 0.84
CA CYS A 97 7.60 11.14 0.22
C CYS A 97 7.09 12.58 0.01
N SER A 98 6.14 12.73 -0.90
CA SER A 98 5.33 13.94 -1.05
C SER A 98 3.95 13.60 -1.56
N THR A 99 2.93 14.35 -1.11
CA THR A 99 1.54 14.22 -1.56
C THR A 99 0.94 15.57 -1.85
N LEU A 100 -0.02 15.60 -2.78
CA LEU A 100 -0.81 16.78 -3.13
C LEU A 100 -2.20 16.35 -3.58
N ALA A 101 -3.24 16.85 -2.91
CA ALA A 101 -4.64 16.71 -3.29
C ALA A 101 -5.17 18.02 -3.86
N VAL A 102 -5.97 17.95 -4.92
CA VAL A 102 -6.48 19.13 -5.64
C VAL A 102 -7.90 18.92 -6.14
N SER A 103 -8.62 20.01 -6.36
CA SER A 103 -9.85 20.01 -7.13
C SER A 103 -9.53 19.99 -8.64
N THR A 104 -10.44 19.43 -9.44
CA THR A 104 -10.33 19.51 -10.91
C THR A 104 -11.19 20.65 -11.47
N PRO A 105 -10.90 21.19 -12.69
CA PRO A 105 -11.69 22.26 -13.29
C PRO A 105 -13.16 21.93 -13.52
N ASP A 106 -13.52 20.66 -13.58
CA ASP A 106 -14.88 20.13 -13.72
C ASP A 106 -15.56 19.80 -12.38
N GLY A 107 -14.89 20.12 -11.25
CA GLY A 107 -15.42 19.95 -9.90
C GLY A 107 -15.16 18.57 -9.28
N GLY A 108 -14.33 17.75 -9.90
CA GLY A 108 -13.85 16.49 -9.32
C GLY A 108 -12.66 16.69 -8.37
N ARG A 109 -12.06 15.58 -7.94
CA ARG A 109 -10.93 15.55 -7.01
C ARG A 109 -9.84 14.60 -7.50
N MET A 110 -8.59 14.98 -7.29
CA MET A 110 -7.41 14.13 -7.56
C MET A 110 -6.41 14.23 -6.42
N MET A 111 -5.62 13.19 -6.25
CA MET A 111 -4.46 13.17 -5.37
C MET A 111 -3.25 12.60 -6.11
N ALA A 112 -2.08 13.22 -5.92
CA ALA A 112 -0.81 12.69 -6.41
C ALA A 112 0.15 12.40 -5.27
N ARG A 113 1.06 11.43 -5.50
CA ARG A 113 2.04 10.99 -4.51
C ARG A 113 3.34 10.57 -5.17
N ASN A 114 4.48 10.98 -4.58
CA ASN A 114 5.80 10.40 -4.84
C ASN A 114 6.25 9.54 -3.66
N PHE A 115 6.84 8.40 -3.96
CA PHE A 115 7.59 7.57 -3.01
C PHE A 115 9.08 7.60 -3.39
N ASP A 116 9.90 8.13 -2.47
CA ASP A 116 11.34 8.31 -2.68
C ASP A 116 12.10 7.31 -1.81
N TYR A 117 12.93 6.49 -2.46
CA TYR A 117 13.71 5.46 -1.78
C TYR A 117 14.96 5.12 -2.61
N PRO A 118 16.11 4.77 -2.00
CA PRO A 118 17.36 4.58 -2.73
C PRO A 118 17.33 3.46 -3.77
N TYR A 119 16.60 2.40 -3.49
CA TYR A 119 16.48 1.21 -4.34
C TYR A 119 15.16 0.51 -4.04
N GLY A 120 14.79 -0.46 -4.84
CA GLY A 120 13.65 -1.30 -4.60
C GLY A 120 12.80 -1.59 -5.82
N THR A 121 11.86 -2.48 -5.61
CA THR A 121 10.89 -2.93 -6.60
C THR A 121 9.49 -2.59 -6.12
N ALA A 122 8.76 -1.80 -6.90
CA ALA A 122 7.36 -1.50 -6.66
C ALA A 122 6.48 -2.67 -7.13
N LEU A 123 5.60 -3.14 -6.25
CA LEU A 123 4.55 -4.09 -6.57
C LEU A 123 3.19 -3.40 -6.46
N VAL A 124 2.53 -3.20 -7.59
CA VAL A 124 1.14 -2.75 -7.63
C VAL A 124 0.25 -3.98 -7.45
N VAL A 125 -0.61 -3.94 -6.44
CA VAL A 125 -1.53 -5.03 -6.10
C VAL A 125 -2.96 -4.53 -6.30
N HIS A 126 -3.66 -5.14 -7.25
CA HIS A 126 -5.08 -4.92 -7.47
C HIS A 126 -5.84 -6.05 -6.77
N THR A 127 -6.53 -5.72 -5.68
CA THR A 127 -7.28 -6.69 -4.89
C THR A 127 -8.77 -6.52 -5.14
N VAL A 128 -9.42 -7.61 -5.56
CA VAL A 128 -10.88 -7.73 -5.64
C VAL A 128 -11.31 -8.71 -4.56
N PRO A 129 -11.58 -8.22 -3.33
CA PRO A 129 -11.87 -9.08 -2.20
C PRO A 129 -13.29 -9.66 -2.28
N ASP A 130 -13.52 -10.78 -1.58
CA ASP A 130 -14.89 -11.34 -1.42
C ASP A 130 -15.76 -10.42 -0.55
N GLU A 131 -15.14 -9.68 0.38
CA GLU A 131 -15.79 -8.71 1.27
C GLU A 131 -14.98 -7.42 1.33
N GLY A 132 -15.64 -6.26 1.36
CA GLY A 132 -15.01 -4.93 1.35
C GLY A 132 -14.85 -4.36 -0.04
N TYR A 133 -14.12 -3.24 -0.14
CA TYR A 133 -13.93 -2.51 -1.38
C TYR A 133 -12.75 -3.05 -2.20
N GLU A 134 -12.89 -2.99 -3.51
CA GLU A 134 -11.81 -3.22 -4.46
C GLU A 134 -10.72 -2.15 -4.28
N THR A 135 -9.45 -2.57 -4.29
CA THR A 135 -8.31 -1.68 -4.01
C THR A 135 -7.20 -1.82 -5.03
N ILE A 136 -6.52 -0.72 -5.34
CA ILE A 136 -5.26 -0.69 -6.07
C ILE A 136 -4.23 -0.05 -5.13
N THR A 137 -3.27 -0.86 -4.67
CA THR A 137 -2.28 -0.46 -3.67
C THR A 137 -0.87 -0.69 -4.18
N THR A 138 0.12 0.00 -3.57
CA THR A 138 1.53 -0.24 -3.88
C THR A 138 2.31 -0.59 -2.62
N PHE A 139 3.22 -1.53 -2.76
CA PHE A 139 4.17 -1.90 -1.73
C PHE A 139 5.58 -2.07 -2.33
N SER A 140 6.61 -1.70 -1.57
CA SER A 140 7.98 -2.01 -1.95
C SER A 140 8.33 -3.42 -1.50
N THR A 141 8.75 -4.27 -2.43
CA THR A 141 9.07 -5.67 -2.13
C THR A 141 10.26 -5.84 -1.18
N ASP A 142 11.08 -4.80 -1.02
CA ASP A 142 12.21 -4.81 -0.09
C ASP A 142 11.78 -4.84 1.38
N PHE A 143 10.55 -4.39 1.66
CA PHE A 143 9.98 -4.45 3.00
C PHE A 143 9.40 -5.83 3.37
N PHE A 144 9.33 -6.77 2.43
CA PHE A 144 8.92 -8.15 2.74
C PHE A 144 9.96 -8.96 3.54
N GLY A 145 11.19 -8.45 3.67
CA GLY A 145 12.27 -9.18 4.34
C GLY A 145 12.89 -10.33 3.53
N PHE A 146 12.61 -10.40 2.22
CA PHE A 146 13.19 -11.41 1.32
C PHE A 146 14.55 -11.00 0.73
N GLY A 147 15.10 -9.87 1.16
CA GLY A 147 16.35 -9.27 0.68
C GLY A 147 16.13 -8.18 -0.38
N ASP A 148 17.13 -7.32 -0.53
CA ASP A 148 17.05 -6.11 -1.37
C ASP A 148 17.01 -6.43 -2.88
N ASP A 149 17.43 -7.63 -3.28
CA ASP A 149 17.38 -8.11 -4.67
C ASP A 149 16.13 -8.91 -5.00
N PHE A 150 15.16 -8.99 -4.09
CA PHE A 150 13.95 -9.76 -4.32
C PHE A 150 13.15 -9.20 -5.50
N LYS A 151 12.83 -10.09 -6.45
CA LYS A 151 11.95 -9.79 -7.58
C LYS A 151 10.84 -10.84 -7.64
N PRO A 152 9.58 -10.43 -7.87
CA PRO A 152 8.46 -11.36 -8.02
C PRO A 152 8.47 -12.05 -9.38
N GLU A 153 9.56 -12.73 -9.69
CA GLU A 153 9.79 -13.48 -10.93
C GLU A 153 9.87 -14.99 -10.66
N GLY A 154 9.19 -15.77 -11.49
CA GLY A 154 8.99 -17.20 -11.28
C GLY A 154 7.96 -17.48 -10.18
N PHE A 155 7.21 -18.60 -10.34
CA PHE A 155 6.03 -18.89 -9.52
C PHE A 155 6.29 -18.81 -8.01
N ALA A 156 7.43 -19.31 -7.52
CA ALA A 156 7.73 -19.29 -6.09
C ALA A 156 7.85 -17.87 -5.53
N ASN A 157 8.50 -16.94 -6.26
CA ASN A 157 8.62 -15.56 -5.84
C ASN A 157 7.33 -14.78 -6.09
N GLN A 158 6.59 -15.08 -7.14
CA GLN A 158 5.25 -14.53 -7.38
C GLN A 158 4.29 -14.94 -6.25
N TYR A 159 4.40 -16.18 -5.76
CA TYR A 159 3.61 -16.64 -4.62
C TYR A 159 3.97 -15.90 -3.31
N LYS A 160 5.26 -15.66 -3.06
CA LYS A 160 5.70 -14.84 -1.92
C LYS A 160 5.21 -13.39 -2.03
N ALA A 161 5.12 -12.84 -3.24
CA ALA A 161 4.65 -11.49 -3.50
C ALA A 161 3.16 -11.28 -3.11
N LEU A 162 2.38 -12.36 -2.93
CA LEU A 162 1.03 -12.30 -2.36
C LEU A 162 0.99 -11.68 -0.95
N ALA A 163 2.13 -11.59 -0.24
CA ALA A 163 2.22 -10.82 1.00
C ALA A 163 1.75 -9.36 0.82
N GLY A 164 1.84 -8.80 -0.39
CA GLY A 164 1.36 -7.44 -0.71
C GLY A 164 -0.15 -7.24 -0.58
N ILE A 165 -0.96 -8.29 -0.46
CA ILE A 165 -2.40 -8.13 -0.19
C ILE A 165 -2.69 -7.68 1.26
N PHE A 166 -1.70 -7.77 2.16
CA PHE A 166 -1.82 -7.40 3.57
C PHE A 166 -1.18 -6.06 3.92
N MET A 167 -0.25 -5.57 3.10
CA MET A 167 0.54 -4.38 3.40
C MET A 167 0.52 -3.42 2.21
N ALA A 168 0.43 -2.13 2.49
CA ALA A 168 0.51 -1.08 1.48
C ALA A 168 1.29 0.13 2.01
N LEU A 169 1.91 0.88 1.11
CA LEU A 169 2.50 2.19 1.38
C LEU A 169 1.60 3.32 0.87
N ASP A 170 0.75 3.00 -0.09
CA ASP A 170 -0.24 3.88 -0.68
C ASP A 170 -1.30 3.10 -1.45
N GLY A 171 -2.38 3.75 -1.80
CA GLY A 171 -3.41 3.17 -2.65
C GLY A 171 -4.67 4.02 -2.76
N LEU A 172 -5.56 3.51 -3.60
CA LEU A 172 -6.90 4.01 -3.88
C LEU A 172 -7.89 2.85 -3.82
N ASN A 173 -9.11 3.11 -3.35
CA ASN A 173 -10.20 2.15 -3.46
C ASN A 173 -11.26 2.56 -4.48
N GLU A 174 -12.19 1.67 -4.79
CA GLU A 174 -13.28 1.89 -5.75
C GLU A 174 -14.28 2.98 -5.36
N LYS A 175 -14.20 3.50 -4.12
CA LYS A 175 -15.04 4.60 -3.61
C LYS A 175 -14.39 5.97 -3.77
N GLY A 176 -13.10 6.00 -4.15
CA GLY A 176 -12.34 7.22 -4.30
C GLY A 176 -11.60 7.67 -3.04
N LEU A 177 -11.50 6.83 -2.01
CA LEU A 177 -10.61 7.09 -0.88
C LEU A 177 -9.18 6.75 -1.28
N ALA A 178 -8.29 7.74 -1.20
CA ALA A 178 -6.84 7.59 -1.34
C ALA A 178 -6.16 7.70 0.03
N VAL A 179 -5.19 6.82 0.30
CA VAL A 179 -4.37 6.82 1.51
C VAL A 179 -2.90 6.63 1.12
N ALA A 180 -2.02 7.45 1.70
CA ALA A 180 -0.58 7.31 1.54
C ALA A 180 0.12 7.43 2.90
N CYS A 181 1.06 6.54 3.17
CA CYS A 181 1.94 6.60 4.33
C CYS A 181 3.22 7.35 3.99
N LEU A 182 3.61 8.29 4.85
CA LEU A 182 4.86 9.03 4.74
C LEU A 182 5.62 8.97 6.07
N CYS A 183 6.97 8.98 6.02
CA CYS A 183 7.75 9.22 7.23
C CYS A 183 7.53 10.67 7.70
N ALA A 184 7.33 10.84 9.01
CA ALA A 184 7.18 12.17 9.62
C ALA A 184 8.51 12.82 10.03
N GLY A 185 9.67 12.18 9.69
CA GLY A 185 11.00 12.76 9.94
C GLY A 185 11.46 12.70 11.40
N ASP A 186 10.83 11.88 12.22
CA ASP A 186 11.18 11.66 13.63
C ASP A 186 11.43 10.17 13.91
N THR A 187 12.00 9.88 15.07
CA THR A 187 12.26 8.53 15.57
C THR A 187 11.29 8.09 16.68
N GLU A 188 10.28 8.90 16.98
CA GLU A 188 9.25 8.53 17.93
C GLU A 188 8.32 7.48 17.36
N PHE A 189 8.11 6.41 18.13
CA PHE A 189 7.25 5.31 17.73
C PHE A 189 5.86 5.46 18.34
N THR A 190 4.83 5.21 17.55
CA THR A 190 3.48 5.02 18.05
C THR A 190 3.32 3.57 18.47
N HIS A 191 2.90 3.34 19.71
CA HIS A 191 2.53 2.04 20.25
C HIS A 191 1.35 2.23 21.18
N GLN A 192 0.17 2.30 20.62
CA GLN A 192 -1.06 2.36 21.39
C GLN A 192 -1.28 1.00 22.08
N LYS A 193 -1.90 1.01 23.26
CA LYS A 193 -2.20 -0.21 24.02
C LYS A 193 -3.56 -0.08 24.67
N SER A 194 -4.54 -0.73 24.09
CA SER A 194 -5.88 -0.87 24.63
C SER A 194 -6.40 -2.29 24.39
N ASP A 195 -7.70 -2.49 24.43
CA ASP A 195 -8.35 -3.76 24.09
C ASP A 195 -8.75 -3.81 22.60
N LYS A 196 -8.27 -2.87 21.75
CA LYS A 196 -8.56 -2.80 20.31
C LYS A 196 -7.58 -3.70 19.55
N PRO A 197 -7.93 -4.11 18.31
CA PRO A 197 -7.00 -4.83 17.44
C PRO A 197 -5.78 -3.97 17.08
N ASP A 198 -4.61 -4.58 17.09
CA ASP A 198 -3.35 -3.94 16.69
C ASP A 198 -3.19 -3.91 15.18
N LEU A 199 -2.79 -2.78 14.59
CA LEU A 199 -2.34 -2.71 13.21
C LEU A 199 -1.04 -1.91 13.10
N THR A 200 -0.18 -2.32 12.14
CA THR A 200 0.99 -1.53 11.75
C THR A 200 0.61 -0.44 10.75
N SER A 201 1.49 0.55 10.53
CA SER A 201 1.25 1.61 9.54
C SER A 201 0.89 1.06 8.15
N THR A 202 1.55 -0.01 7.70
CA THR A 202 1.32 -0.58 6.37
C THR A 202 0.07 -1.46 6.30
N THR A 203 -0.29 -2.16 7.37
CA THR A 203 -1.52 -2.98 7.42
C THR A 203 -2.76 -2.12 7.60
N SER A 204 -2.64 -0.98 8.31
CA SER A 204 -3.76 -0.05 8.47
C SER A 204 -4.20 0.58 7.14
N ILE A 205 -3.29 0.85 6.19
CA ILE A 205 -3.67 1.34 4.86
C ILE A 205 -4.57 0.34 4.14
N GLN A 206 -4.22 -0.95 4.15
CA GLN A 206 -5.07 -1.99 3.57
C GLN A 206 -6.43 -2.07 4.27
N TYR A 207 -6.42 -1.97 5.61
CA TYR A 207 -7.65 -1.98 6.41
C TYR A 207 -8.58 -0.82 6.06
N LEU A 208 -8.03 0.40 5.98
CA LEU A 208 -8.79 1.60 5.63
C LEU A 208 -9.37 1.51 4.21
N LEU A 209 -8.53 1.20 3.22
CA LEU A 209 -8.96 1.15 1.82
C LEU A 209 -10.02 0.07 1.56
N LYS A 210 -10.02 -1.04 2.31
CA LYS A 210 -11.01 -2.10 2.18
C LYS A 210 -12.35 -1.79 2.88
N ASN A 211 -12.36 -0.93 3.89
CA ASN A 211 -13.50 -0.77 4.77
C ASN A 211 -14.06 0.65 4.85
N ALA A 212 -13.33 1.69 4.44
CA ALA A 212 -13.78 3.07 4.44
C ALA A 212 -14.12 3.55 3.02
N ALA A 213 -15.26 4.20 2.84
CA ALA A 213 -15.63 4.83 1.59
C ALA A 213 -15.06 6.24 1.44
N ASP A 214 -14.80 6.92 2.55
CA ASP A 214 -14.36 8.30 2.61
C ASP A 214 -13.43 8.55 3.82
N VAL A 215 -12.95 9.78 3.94
CA VAL A 215 -12.04 10.21 5.01
C VAL A 215 -12.67 10.10 6.40
N ASP A 216 -13.96 10.39 6.55
CA ASP A 216 -14.63 10.33 7.86
C ASP A 216 -14.74 8.89 8.38
N GLU A 217 -15.08 7.95 7.48
CA GLU A 217 -15.09 6.54 7.81
C GLU A 217 -13.67 6.05 8.12
N ALA A 218 -12.64 6.53 7.38
CA ALA A 218 -11.25 6.16 7.64
C ALA A 218 -10.78 6.63 9.03
N ILE A 219 -11.10 7.86 9.45
CA ILE A 219 -10.81 8.36 10.81
C ILE A 219 -11.50 7.48 11.86
N SER A 220 -12.78 7.15 11.65
CA SER A 220 -13.55 6.30 12.58
C SER A 220 -12.96 4.91 12.72
N LEU A 221 -12.41 4.35 11.63
CA LEU A 221 -11.73 3.05 11.66
C LEU A 221 -10.39 3.12 12.38
N LEU A 222 -9.62 4.22 12.23
CA LEU A 222 -8.38 4.44 12.99
C LEU A 222 -8.64 4.56 14.48
N ASP A 223 -9.73 5.19 14.88
CA ASP A 223 -10.16 5.21 16.28
C ASP A 223 -10.52 3.82 16.83
N GLY A 224 -10.81 2.87 15.97
CA GLY A 224 -11.20 1.49 16.30
C GLY A 224 -10.04 0.52 16.47
N ILE A 225 -8.79 0.94 16.27
CA ILE A 225 -7.58 0.11 16.33
C ILE A 225 -6.53 0.71 17.26
N ASP A 226 -5.55 -0.10 17.65
CA ASP A 226 -4.30 0.34 18.25
C ASP A 226 -3.23 0.45 17.15
N MET A 227 -2.79 1.69 16.87
CA MET A 227 -1.77 1.98 15.87
C MET A 227 -0.39 1.65 16.41
N ASN A 228 0.39 0.95 15.59
CA ASN A 228 1.79 0.64 15.86
C ASN A 228 2.64 1.04 14.67
N THR A 229 3.62 1.92 14.89
CA THR A 229 4.59 2.24 13.85
C THR A 229 5.79 1.31 13.95
N ASP A 230 6.08 0.58 12.88
CA ASP A 230 7.17 -0.37 12.80
C ASP A 230 7.72 -0.39 11.36
N PRO A 231 9.03 -0.47 11.16
CA PRO A 231 10.12 -0.36 12.11
C PRO A 231 10.83 1.00 12.07
N GLY A 232 11.01 1.61 13.23
CA GLY A 232 12.09 2.58 13.42
C GLY A 232 11.86 3.99 12.91
N SER A 233 10.64 4.39 12.55
CA SER A 233 10.31 5.76 12.14
C SER A 233 8.91 6.15 12.57
N ALA A 234 8.72 7.43 12.85
CA ALA A 234 7.39 8.00 12.92
C ALA A 234 6.77 8.08 11.53
N TYR A 235 5.50 7.75 11.43
CA TYR A 235 4.74 7.83 10.18
C TYR A 235 3.48 8.67 10.38
N HIS A 236 3.04 9.30 9.29
CA HIS A 236 1.75 9.94 9.18
C HIS A 236 1.03 9.49 7.90
N PHE A 237 -0.28 9.69 7.86
CA PHE A 237 -1.11 9.28 6.73
C PHE A 237 -1.71 10.51 6.08
N ALA A 238 -1.40 10.72 4.78
CA ALA A 238 -2.14 11.64 3.95
C ALA A 238 -3.35 10.91 3.36
N MET A 239 -4.54 11.50 3.51
CA MET A 239 -5.79 10.94 3.01
C MET A 239 -6.59 11.98 2.26
N ALA A 240 -7.22 11.58 1.17
CA ALA A 240 -8.18 12.40 0.43
C ALA A 240 -9.27 11.52 -0.17
N ASP A 241 -10.45 12.07 -0.37
CA ASP A 241 -11.59 11.38 -0.97
C ASP A 241 -12.26 12.18 -2.09
N ALA A 242 -13.32 11.61 -2.67
CA ALA A 242 -14.07 12.25 -3.74
C ALA A 242 -14.91 13.46 -3.29
N SER A 243 -15.07 13.68 -1.97
CA SER A 243 -15.64 14.91 -1.41
C SER A 243 -14.61 16.05 -1.48
N ASP A 244 -14.65 17.04 -0.65
CA ASP A 244 -13.62 18.08 -0.64
C ASP A 244 -12.61 17.90 0.52
N LYS A 245 -12.58 16.72 1.15
CA LYS A 245 -11.70 16.44 2.29
C LYS A 245 -10.31 16.00 1.86
N SER A 246 -9.33 16.61 2.50
CA SER A 246 -7.92 16.21 2.43
C SER A 246 -7.28 16.49 3.79
N ILE A 247 -6.71 15.46 4.40
CA ILE A 247 -6.18 15.50 5.76
C ILE A 247 -4.84 14.79 5.86
N VAL A 248 -4.12 15.09 6.94
CA VAL A 248 -3.01 14.29 7.46
C VAL A 248 -3.33 13.83 8.87
N VAL A 249 -3.16 12.54 9.12
CA VAL A 249 -3.28 11.95 10.45
C VAL A 249 -1.88 11.69 10.99
N GLU A 250 -1.58 12.27 12.15
CA GLU A 250 -0.31 12.17 12.87
C GLU A 250 -0.54 11.58 14.26
N TYR A 251 0.50 11.00 14.83
CA TYR A 251 0.47 10.48 16.19
C TYR A 251 1.59 11.13 17.00
N VAL A 252 1.24 11.74 18.14
CA VAL A 252 2.16 12.35 19.10
C VAL A 252 1.78 11.83 20.48
N ASP A 253 2.73 11.30 21.23
CA ASP A 253 2.49 10.68 22.54
C ASP A 253 1.38 9.60 22.50
N ASN A 254 1.27 8.85 21.40
CA ASN A 254 0.22 7.86 21.10
C ASN A 254 -1.20 8.44 20.90
N GLU A 255 -1.34 9.75 20.84
CA GLU A 255 -2.61 10.42 20.54
C GLU A 255 -2.73 10.72 19.03
N MET A 256 -3.88 10.40 18.44
CA MET A 256 -4.17 10.69 17.06
C MET A 256 -4.53 12.16 16.87
N ILE A 257 -3.85 12.85 15.95
CA ILE A 257 -4.07 14.25 15.60
C ILE A 257 -4.40 14.33 14.12
N VAL A 258 -5.47 15.04 13.78
CA VAL A 258 -5.93 15.24 12.40
C VAL A 258 -5.73 16.69 12.00
N THR A 259 -5.03 16.92 10.89
CA THR A 259 -4.78 18.25 10.32
C THR A 259 -5.36 18.32 8.92
N GLU A 260 -6.26 19.26 8.64
CA GLU A 260 -6.74 19.53 7.28
C GLU A 260 -5.66 20.21 6.46
N THR A 261 -5.26 19.58 5.38
CA THR A 261 -4.23 20.10 4.46
C THR A 261 -4.30 19.37 3.12
N PRO A 262 -4.05 20.06 1.98
CA PRO A 262 -3.99 19.42 0.68
C PRO A 262 -2.65 18.75 0.37
N PHE A 263 -1.57 19.05 1.10
CA PHE A 263 -0.24 18.53 0.80
C PHE A 263 0.60 18.31 2.06
N VAL A 264 1.49 17.35 1.99
CA VAL A 264 2.49 17.08 3.03
C VAL A 264 3.73 16.40 2.43
N THR A 265 4.86 16.59 3.09
CA THR A 265 6.12 15.88 2.86
C THR A 265 6.54 15.12 4.13
N ASN A 266 7.82 15.08 4.48
CA ASN A 266 8.34 14.28 5.58
C ASN A 266 8.55 15.08 6.86
N HIS A 267 7.54 15.78 7.34
CA HIS A 267 7.60 16.55 8.58
C HIS A 267 6.22 16.65 9.23
N TYR A 268 6.20 16.91 10.53
CA TYR A 268 4.96 17.10 11.29
C TYR A 268 4.28 18.43 10.97
N LEU A 269 2.96 18.40 10.88
CA LEU A 269 2.10 19.56 10.68
C LEU A 269 1.40 20.00 11.96
N CYS A 270 1.18 19.08 12.90
CA CYS A 270 0.51 19.36 14.17
C CYS A 270 1.31 20.36 15.03
N GLU A 271 0.59 21.20 15.83
CA GLU A 271 1.20 22.23 16.65
C GLU A 271 2.26 21.70 17.62
N ALA A 272 2.03 20.51 18.20
CA ALA A 272 2.91 19.89 19.20
C ALA A 272 4.32 19.60 18.66
N LYS A 273 4.44 19.29 17.37
CA LYS A 273 5.70 18.96 16.68
C LYS A 273 5.89 19.73 15.39
N PHE A 274 5.30 20.92 15.28
CA PHE A 274 5.29 21.69 14.04
C PHE A 274 6.69 21.82 13.41
N GLN A 275 6.80 21.43 12.14
CA GLN A 275 8.02 21.37 11.34
C GLN A 275 9.13 20.43 11.84
N VAL A 276 8.91 19.61 12.87
CA VAL A 276 9.86 18.54 13.19
C VAL A 276 9.98 17.61 11.98
N GLY A 277 11.20 17.31 11.55
CA GLY A 277 11.51 16.53 10.36
C GLY A 277 11.73 17.36 9.08
N LEU A 278 11.31 18.64 9.05
CA LEU A 278 11.59 19.51 7.91
C LEU A 278 13.08 19.86 7.86
N SER A 279 13.71 19.53 6.74
CA SER A 279 15.10 19.86 6.48
C SER A 279 15.20 21.22 5.77
N GLU A 280 16.20 22.04 6.14
CA GLU A 280 16.49 23.30 5.44
C GLU A 280 16.89 23.12 3.95
N TYR A 281 17.21 21.88 3.57
CA TYR A 281 17.56 21.51 2.19
C TYR A 281 16.39 20.87 1.44
N ASP A 282 15.26 20.58 2.12
CA ASP A 282 14.07 20.00 1.50
C ASP A 282 13.05 21.08 1.14
N HIS A 283 13.09 21.55 -0.09
CA HIS A 283 12.19 22.56 -0.62
C HIS A 283 10.91 21.99 -1.25
N ARG A 284 10.62 20.68 -1.10
CA ARG A 284 9.44 20.05 -1.71
C ARG A 284 8.14 20.62 -1.15
N HIS A 285 8.04 20.82 0.16
CA HIS A 285 6.86 21.37 0.82
C HIS A 285 6.55 22.78 0.31
N GLU A 286 7.56 23.66 0.32
CA GLU A 286 7.45 25.04 -0.15
C GLU A 286 7.06 25.11 -1.64
N THR A 287 7.64 24.21 -2.46
CA THR A 287 7.31 24.10 -3.88
C THR A 287 5.85 23.70 -4.09
N LEU A 288 5.36 22.67 -3.37
CA LEU A 288 3.96 22.24 -3.43
C LEU A 288 3.01 23.36 -3.00
N MET A 289 3.31 24.04 -1.89
CA MET A 289 2.52 25.16 -1.40
C MET A 289 2.44 26.28 -2.44
N ALA A 290 3.58 26.71 -2.99
CA ALA A 290 3.62 27.78 -3.97
C ALA A 290 2.86 27.45 -5.27
N GLN A 291 2.96 26.19 -5.74
CA GLN A 291 2.23 25.72 -6.93
C GLN A 291 0.72 25.62 -6.64
N TYR A 292 0.35 25.08 -5.48
CA TYR A 292 -1.04 24.99 -5.05
C TYR A 292 -1.70 26.37 -5.00
N ASP A 293 -1.05 27.34 -4.34
CA ASP A 293 -1.55 28.69 -4.20
C ASP A 293 -1.63 29.42 -5.55
N SER A 294 -0.62 29.26 -6.42
CA SER A 294 -0.57 29.91 -7.73
C SER A 294 -1.69 29.44 -8.68
N LEU A 295 -2.14 28.20 -8.52
CA LEU A 295 -3.21 27.58 -9.31
C LEU A 295 -4.57 27.57 -8.58
N GLY A 296 -4.63 28.16 -7.36
CA GLY A 296 -5.84 28.23 -6.55
C GLY A 296 -6.37 26.86 -6.12
N GLY A 297 -5.50 25.87 -5.98
CA GLY A 297 -5.87 24.50 -5.61
C GLY A 297 -6.64 23.72 -6.69
N VAL A 298 -6.74 24.27 -7.92
CA VAL A 298 -7.48 23.64 -9.03
C VAL A 298 -6.52 23.28 -10.16
N MET A 299 -6.43 21.99 -10.49
CA MET A 299 -5.51 21.47 -11.49
C MET A 299 -6.17 20.40 -12.34
N ASN A 300 -5.91 20.38 -13.64
CA ASN A 300 -6.18 19.22 -14.47
C ASN A 300 -5.09 18.14 -14.26
N THR A 301 -5.29 16.95 -14.79
CA THR A 301 -4.36 15.80 -14.63
C THR A 301 -2.94 16.14 -15.08
N GLN A 302 -2.78 16.87 -16.18
CA GLN A 302 -1.45 17.27 -16.66
C GLN A 302 -0.76 18.22 -15.70
N GLN A 303 -1.45 19.27 -15.22
CA GLN A 303 -0.91 20.23 -14.26
C GLN A 303 -0.52 19.54 -12.94
N LEU A 304 -1.38 18.67 -12.40
CA LEU A 304 -1.06 17.91 -11.19
C LEU A 304 0.17 17.00 -11.41
N THR A 305 0.27 16.34 -12.57
CA THR A 305 1.43 15.52 -12.93
C THR A 305 2.70 16.36 -13.01
N GLU A 306 2.66 17.54 -13.62
CA GLU A 306 3.80 18.47 -13.71
C GLU A 306 4.23 18.97 -12.33
N VAL A 307 3.28 19.29 -11.45
CA VAL A 307 3.56 19.74 -10.08
C VAL A 307 4.21 18.63 -9.26
N ILE A 308 3.64 17.43 -9.24
CA ILE A 308 4.23 16.31 -8.47
C ILE A 308 5.56 15.85 -9.06
N GLN A 309 5.76 15.96 -10.37
CA GLN A 309 7.04 15.75 -11.03
C GLN A 309 8.11 16.75 -10.62
N SER A 310 7.74 18.00 -10.38
CA SER A 310 8.70 19.07 -9.98
C SER A 310 9.35 18.80 -8.63
N VAL A 311 8.69 18.03 -7.76
CA VAL A 311 9.20 17.62 -6.44
C VAL A 311 9.68 16.16 -6.40
N ALA A 312 9.70 15.47 -7.54
CA ALA A 312 10.24 14.12 -7.64
C ALA A 312 11.77 14.13 -7.50
N GLN A 313 12.27 13.33 -6.56
CA GLN A 313 13.69 13.29 -6.20
C GLN A 313 14.53 12.59 -7.27
N LYS A 314 15.74 13.13 -7.53
CA LYS A 314 16.77 12.44 -8.33
C LYS A 314 17.62 11.60 -7.41
N SER A 315 17.91 10.36 -7.80
CA SER A 315 18.91 9.55 -7.13
C SER A 315 20.29 10.07 -7.53
N GLU A 316 20.89 10.91 -6.71
CA GLU A 316 22.33 11.19 -6.79
C GLU A 316 23.03 10.31 -5.75
N LYS A 317 24.24 9.79 -6.05
CA LYS A 317 24.92 8.79 -5.21
C LYS A 317 25.21 9.23 -3.77
N GLU A 318 24.96 10.48 -3.45
CA GLU A 318 25.17 11.09 -2.14
C GLU A 318 23.88 11.47 -1.40
N ASP A 319 22.70 11.30 -2.04
CA ASP A 319 21.41 11.62 -1.42
C ASP A 319 20.95 10.50 -0.49
N PHE A 320 20.81 10.84 0.77
CA PHE A 320 20.37 9.93 1.83
C PHE A 320 18.93 9.40 1.62
N ILE A 321 18.09 10.14 0.91
CA ILE A 321 16.68 9.81 0.68
C ILE A 321 16.50 8.93 -0.57
N GLY A 322 17.43 8.99 -1.53
CA GLY A 322 17.31 8.30 -2.81
C GLY A 322 16.34 8.96 -3.79
N GLY A 323 16.13 8.33 -4.94
CA GLY A 323 15.24 8.85 -5.99
C GLY A 323 13.80 8.40 -5.88
N THR A 324 12.89 9.11 -6.57
CA THR A 324 11.48 8.69 -6.66
C THR A 324 11.38 7.36 -7.41
N LEU A 325 10.93 6.31 -6.72
CA LEU A 325 10.72 4.97 -7.28
C LEU A 325 9.41 4.88 -8.05
N TRP A 326 8.37 5.49 -7.52
CA TRP A 326 7.10 5.61 -8.24
C TRP A 326 6.39 6.90 -7.89
N THR A 327 5.62 7.37 -8.86
CA THR A 327 4.63 8.43 -8.72
C THR A 327 3.26 7.86 -9.04
N MET A 328 2.27 8.19 -8.22
CA MET A 328 0.86 7.90 -8.48
C MET A 328 0.12 9.22 -8.71
N VAL A 329 -0.77 9.22 -9.71
CA VAL A 329 -1.80 10.24 -9.89
C VAL A 329 -3.15 9.53 -9.87
N MET A 330 -3.97 9.81 -8.88
CA MET A 330 -5.23 9.15 -8.57
C MET A 330 -6.40 10.09 -8.88
N ASP A 331 -7.33 9.67 -9.71
CA ASP A 331 -8.64 10.31 -9.84
C ASP A 331 -9.55 9.73 -8.75
N LEU A 332 -10.05 10.59 -7.85
CA LEU A 332 -10.87 10.18 -6.71
C LEU A 332 -12.36 10.20 -7.06
N THR A 333 -12.74 11.01 -8.04
CA THR A 333 -14.14 11.14 -8.47
C THR A 333 -14.54 10.03 -9.44
N HIS A 334 -13.62 9.66 -10.35
CA HIS A 334 -13.75 8.52 -11.24
C HIS A 334 -12.60 7.56 -10.95
N PRO A 335 -12.70 6.73 -9.89
CA PRO A 335 -11.58 6.06 -9.31
C PRO A 335 -10.70 5.33 -10.33
N SER A 336 -9.48 5.82 -10.48
CA SER A 336 -8.45 5.26 -11.36
C SER A 336 -7.08 5.75 -10.93
N VAL A 337 -6.02 5.01 -11.30
CA VAL A 337 -4.65 5.31 -10.91
C VAL A 337 -3.74 5.31 -12.12
N THR A 338 -2.95 6.37 -12.28
CA THR A 338 -1.87 6.43 -13.24
C THR A 338 -0.54 6.36 -12.50
N TYR A 339 0.30 5.38 -12.87
CA TYR A 339 1.63 5.16 -12.32
C TYR A 339 2.72 5.61 -13.27
N TYR A 340 3.79 6.17 -12.68
CA TYR A 340 5.05 6.46 -13.37
C TYR A 340 6.18 5.81 -12.57
N SER A 341 6.92 4.90 -13.25
CA SER A 341 8.06 4.20 -12.64
C SER A 341 9.32 5.06 -12.74
N ARG A 342 10.06 5.21 -11.64
CA ARG A 342 11.42 5.80 -11.61
C ARG A 342 11.54 7.11 -12.40
N ARG A 343 10.52 7.98 -12.26
CA ARG A 343 10.44 9.28 -12.93
C ARG A 343 10.34 9.23 -14.47
N HIS A 344 9.94 8.09 -15.05
CA HIS A 344 9.61 7.99 -16.47
C HIS A 344 8.19 8.51 -16.72
N PHE A 345 8.01 9.84 -16.62
CA PHE A 345 6.71 10.50 -16.81
C PHE A 345 6.21 10.45 -18.26
N ASP A 346 7.06 10.05 -19.21
CA ASP A 346 6.73 9.78 -20.59
C ASP A 346 6.12 8.38 -20.83
N LYS A 347 6.10 7.52 -19.78
CA LYS A 347 5.62 6.14 -19.87
C LYS A 347 4.63 5.82 -18.76
N PRO A 348 3.38 6.32 -18.82
CA PRO A 348 2.35 6.04 -17.83
C PRO A 348 1.84 4.60 -17.90
N PHE A 349 1.47 4.04 -16.73
CA PHE A 349 0.69 2.81 -16.59
C PHE A 349 -0.63 3.16 -15.91
N HIS A 350 -1.74 2.88 -16.59
CA HIS A 350 -3.07 3.24 -16.11
C HIS A 350 -3.83 2.00 -15.63
N PHE A 351 -4.51 2.11 -14.49
CA PHE A 351 -5.30 1.06 -13.85
C PHE A 351 -6.67 1.61 -13.47
N GLU A 352 -7.69 0.83 -13.80
CA GLU A 352 -9.09 1.10 -13.44
C GLU A 352 -9.62 -0.04 -12.57
N PHE A 353 -10.65 0.25 -11.78
CA PHE A 353 -11.38 -0.75 -11.04
C PHE A 353 -12.27 -1.60 -11.95
N SER A 354 -12.56 -2.82 -11.52
CA SER A 354 -13.46 -3.70 -12.24
C SER A 354 -14.86 -3.09 -12.23
N ARG A 355 -15.44 -2.87 -13.39
CA ARG A 355 -16.84 -2.42 -13.45
C ARG A 355 -17.73 -3.57 -12.99
N LYS A 356 -18.47 -3.36 -11.90
CA LYS A 356 -19.54 -4.28 -11.47
C LYS A 356 -20.77 -4.09 -12.32
#